data_25aba4236aec3c376bb03773ff6b4a95
#
_entry.id   25aba4236aec3c376bb03773ff6b4a95
#
_cell.length_a   1.000
_cell.length_b   1.000
_cell.length_c   1.000
_cell.angle_alpha   90.00
_cell.angle_beta   90.00
_cell.angle_gamma   90.00
#
_symmetry.space_group_name_H-M   'P 1'
#
loop_
_entity.id
_entity.type
_entity.pdbx_description
1 polymer ?
#
loop_
_entity_poly.entity_id
_entity_poly.type
_entity_poly.pdbx_seq_one_letter_code
_entity_poly.pdbx_strand_id
1 'polypeptide(L)'
;MVKVLDMQFIRYINNFYKVTGIRCTHCFEYNNTILFAVPRHFVMKAIGKDNRNLEKLGRIIGKRIKIVAIPHGKEDMENFVSIIVRPVRFKAIEIRGDDVIINAASQSKAALIGRGRIRISEMQNILNQYFGVKKVLVR
;
A
#
# COMPACT_ATOMS: atom_id res chain seq x y z
N MET A 1 4.71 -23.20 -5.08
CA MET A 1 5.43 -23.22 -3.80
C MET A 1 5.25 -21.90 -3.07
N VAL A 2 4.87 -21.94 -1.80
CA VAL A 2 4.67 -20.73 -1.00
C VAL A 2 6.03 -20.25 -0.47
N LYS A 3 6.39 -19.02 -0.76
CA LYS A 3 7.61 -18.41 -0.26
C LYS A 3 7.44 -18.00 1.20
N VAL A 4 8.56 -17.84 1.93
CA VAL A 4 8.53 -17.40 3.33
C VAL A 4 7.78 -16.07 3.48
N LEU A 5 7.99 -15.12 2.56
CA LEU A 5 7.28 -13.84 2.55
C LEU A 5 5.77 -14.03 2.41
N ASP A 6 5.34 -14.96 1.57
CA ASP A 6 3.93 -15.22 1.37
C ASP A 6 3.29 -15.80 2.63
N MET A 7 4.03 -16.66 3.35
CA MET A 7 3.56 -17.21 4.61
C MET A 7 3.37 -16.11 5.66
N GLN A 8 4.28 -15.14 5.69
CA GLN A 8 4.19 -14.00 6.59
C GLN A 8 2.96 -13.14 6.29
N PHE A 9 2.69 -12.88 5.01
CA PHE A 9 1.51 -12.12 4.61
C PHE A 9 0.22 -12.87 4.91
N ILE A 10 0.21 -14.20 4.75
CA ILE A 10 -0.95 -15.01 5.13
C ILE A 10 -1.23 -14.86 6.63
N ARG A 11 -0.18 -14.85 7.45
CA ARG A 11 -0.31 -14.63 8.90
C ARG A 11 -0.89 -13.25 9.20
N TYR A 12 -0.44 -12.22 8.49
CA TYR A 12 -0.97 -10.87 8.65
C TYR A 12 -2.45 -10.81 8.29
N ILE A 13 -2.85 -11.45 7.20
CA ILE A 13 -4.23 -11.50 6.76
C ILE A 13 -5.11 -12.22 7.80
N ASN A 14 -4.61 -13.30 8.37
CA ASN A 14 -5.33 -14.02 9.41
C ASN A 14 -5.51 -13.16 10.67
N ASN A 15 -4.47 -12.43 11.08
CA ASN A 15 -4.56 -11.50 12.20
C ASN A 15 -5.55 -10.38 11.92
N PHE A 16 -5.55 -9.87 10.69
CA PHE A 16 -6.50 -8.85 10.28
C PHE A 16 -7.94 -9.31 10.46
N TYR A 17 -8.24 -10.53 9.99
CA TYR A 17 -9.57 -11.09 10.13
C TYR A 17 -9.96 -11.25 11.61
N LYS A 18 -9.05 -11.74 12.44
CA LYS A 18 -9.32 -11.92 13.86
C LYS A 18 -9.67 -10.61 14.56
N VAL A 19 -9.00 -9.53 14.17
CA VAL A 19 -9.19 -8.22 14.81
C VAL A 19 -10.41 -7.51 14.27
N THR A 20 -10.61 -7.53 12.94
CA THR A 20 -11.63 -6.70 12.29
C THR A 20 -12.91 -7.45 11.94
N GLY A 21 -12.84 -8.77 11.81
CA GLY A 21 -13.95 -9.56 11.28
C GLY A 21 -14.14 -9.42 9.77
N ILE A 22 -13.25 -8.74 9.10
CA ILE A 22 -13.33 -8.48 7.66
C ILE A 22 -12.31 -9.34 6.94
N ARG A 23 -12.74 -10.01 5.87
CA ARG A 23 -11.82 -10.78 5.04
C ARG A 23 -11.06 -9.85 4.11
N CYS A 24 -9.74 -10.01 4.12
CA CYS A 24 -8.85 -9.25 3.25
C CYS A 24 -8.07 -10.26 2.41
N THR A 25 -8.06 -10.09 1.10
CA THR A 25 -7.36 -11.01 0.20
C THR A 25 -5.95 -10.56 -0.12
N HIS A 26 -5.65 -9.28 0.07
CA HIS A 26 -4.36 -8.71 -0.29
C HIS A 26 -3.81 -7.82 0.82
N CYS A 27 -2.57 -8.05 1.18
CA CYS A 27 -1.82 -7.09 1.96
C CYS A 27 -0.43 -6.96 1.34
N PHE A 28 0.21 -5.83 1.59
CA PHE A 28 1.51 -5.55 1.03
C PHE A 28 2.28 -4.64 1.96
N GLU A 29 3.58 -4.55 1.75
CA GLU A 29 4.44 -3.71 2.57
C GLU A 29 4.97 -2.54 1.76
N TYR A 30 4.92 -1.36 2.35
CA TYR A 30 5.54 -0.16 1.80
C TYR A 30 6.11 0.67 2.94
N ASN A 31 7.41 0.94 2.89
CA ASN A 31 8.10 1.78 3.88
C ASN A 31 7.84 1.32 5.32
N ASN A 32 8.07 0.04 5.58
CA ASN A 32 7.89 -0.57 6.91
C ASN A 32 6.46 -0.49 7.45
N THR A 33 5.50 -0.27 6.57
CA THR A 33 4.08 -0.24 6.91
C THR A 33 3.41 -1.39 6.21
N ILE A 34 2.54 -2.10 6.93
CA ILE A 34 1.72 -3.15 6.34
C ILE A 34 0.38 -2.53 5.95
N LEU A 35 0.02 -2.67 4.68
CA LEU A 35 -1.22 -2.12 4.15
C LEU A 35 -2.18 -3.26 3.85
N PHE A 36 -3.42 -3.11 4.31
CA PHE A 36 -4.48 -4.06 4.02
C PHE A 36 -5.48 -3.39 3.09
N ALA A 37 -5.74 -4.02 1.95
CA ALA A 37 -6.68 -3.49 0.96
C ALA A 37 -8.04 -4.16 1.14
N VAL A 38 -9.06 -3.36 1.33
CA VAL A 38 -10.44 -3.82 1.53
C VAL A 38 -11.39 -3.04 0.64
N PRO A 39 -12.60 -3.56 0.37
CA PRO A 39 -13.60 -2.75 -0.32
C PRO A 39 -13.84 -1.43 0.40
N ARG A 40 -14.09 -0.38 -0.37
CA ARG A 40 -14.18 0.99 0.15
C ARG A 40 -15.15 1.11 1.34
N HIS A 41 -16.28 0.44 1.26
CA HIS A 41 -17.30 0.52 2.32
C HIS A 41 -16.88 -0.15 3.63
N PHE A 42 -15.81 -0.93 3.62
CA PHE A 42 -15.28 -1.56 4.84
C PHE A 42 -14.13 -0.81 5.48
N VAL A 43 -13.60 0.24 4.83
CA VAL A 43 -12.40 0.93 5.33
C VAL A 43 -12.59 1.46 6.75
N MET A 44 -13.67 2.20 6.99
CA MET A 44 -13.92 2.78 8.31
C MET A 44 -14.15 1.71 9.37
N LYS A 45 -14.87 0.65 9.02
CA LYS A 45 -15.10 -0.47 9.93
C LYS A 45 -13.79 -1.16 10.28
N ALA A 46 -12.91 -1.33 9.30
CA ALA A 46 -11.61 -1.96 9.51
C ALA A 46 -10.73 -1.14 10.43
N ILE A 47 -10.73 0.18 10.27
CA ILE A 47 -9.96 1.09 11.13
C ILE A 47 -10.45 1.00 12.58
N GLY A 48 -11.77 0.92 12.76
CA GLY A 48 -12.39 0.84 14.06
C GLY A 48 -12.53 2.20 14.71
N LYS A 49 -13.34 2.27 15.75
CA LYS A 49 -13.58 3.50 16.51
C LYS A 49 -12.26 3.95 17.15
N ASP A 50 -11.92 5.23 16.97
CA ASP A 50 -10.71 5.84 17.53
C ASP A 50 -9.44 5.07 17.14
N ASN A 51 -9.40 4.52 15.91
CA ASN A 51 -8.28 3.75 15.39
C ASN A 51 -7.97 2.49 16.20
N ARG A 52 -8.95 1.95 16.92
CA ARG A 52 -8.75 0.82 17.83
C ARG A 52 -8.15 -0.38 17.13
N ASN A 53 -8.67 -0.73 15.94
CA ASN A 53 -8.18 -1.91 15.22
C ASN A 53 -6.79 -1.69 14.66
N LEU A 54 -6.48 -0.49 14.18
CA LEU A 54 -5.14 -0.16 13.71
C LEU A 54 -4.10 -0.30 14.81
N GLU A 55 -4.42 0.21 16.00
CA GLU A 55 -3.50 0.12 17.14
C GLU A 55 -3.30 -1.32 17.56
N LYS A 56 -4.38 -2.10 17.62
CA LYS A 56 -4.30 -3.49 18.02
C LYS A 56 -3.47 -4.32 17.01
N LEU A 57 -3.71 -4.11 15.72
CA LEU A 57 -2.93 -4.77 14.67
C LEU A 57 -1.46 -4.37 14.71
N GLY A 58 -1.20 -3.09 14.93
CA GLY A 58 0.17 -2.61 15.06
C GLY A 58 0.94 -3.29 16.18
N ARG A 59 0.28 -3.51 17.32
CA ARG A 59 0.90 -4.22 18.44
C ARG A 59 1.15 -5.70 18.12
N ILE A 60 0.19 -6.35 17.47
CA ILE A 60 0.31 -7.78 17.11
C ILE A 60 1.39 -8.00 16.05
N ILE A 61 1.40 -7.17 15.02
CA ILE A 61 2.31 -7.33 13.87
C ILE A 61 3.67 -6.71 14.15
N GLY A 62 3.72 -5.67 14.98
CA GLY A 62 4.96 -4.97 15.29
C GLY A 62 5.37 -3.97 14.22
N LYS A 63 4.44 -3.52 13.38
CA LYS A 63 4.68 -2.54 12.33
C LYS A 63 3.51 -1.57 12.26
N ARG A 64 3.72 -0.45 11.57
CA ARG A 64 2.63 0.47 11.28
C ARG A 64 1.63 -0.21 10.36
N ILE A 65 0.36 0.14 10.52
CA ILE A 65 -0.72 -0.44 9.73
C ILE A 65 -1.45 0.68 9.01
N LYS A 66 -1.78 0.44 7.74
CA LYS A 66 -2.68 1.29 6.96
C LYS A 66 -3.78 0.43 6.37
N ILE A 67 -4.97 0.98 6.29
CA ILE A 67 -6.10 0.35 5.61
C ILE A 67 -6.38 1.20 4.38
N VAL A 68 -6.46 0.57 3.21
CA VAL A 68 -6.71 1.28 1.96
C VAL A 68 -7.89 0.64 1.24
N ALA A 69 -8.59 1.45 0.44
CA ALA A 69 -9.65 0.92 -0.41
C ALA A 69 -9.02 0.26 -1.64
N ILE A 70 -9.57 -0.88 -2.05
CA ILE A 70 -9.17 -1.51 -3.30
C ILE A 70 -9.51 -0.53 -4.44
N PRO A 71 -8.54 -0.21 -5.33
CA PRO A 71 -8.82 0.73 -6.42
C PRO A 71 -9.73 0.12 -7.47
N HIS A 72 -10.56 0.96 -8.10
CA HIS A 72 -11.54 0.52 -9.09
C HIS A 72 -11.03 0.55 -10.53
N GLY A 73 -9.88 1.12 -10.79
CA GLY A 73 -9.34 1.22 -12.13
C GLY A 73 -8.23 2.25 -12.16
N LYS A 74 -7.72 2.52 -13.35
CA LYS A 74 -6.60 3.45 -13.50
C LYS A 74 -6.92 4.86 -13.02
N GLU A 75 -8.19 5.26 -13.06
CA GLU A 75 -8.63 6.57 -12.57
C GLU A 75 -8.44 6.72 -11.06
N ASP A 76 -8.37 5.62 -10.32
CA ASP A 76 -8.12 5.65 -8.88
C ASP A 76 -6.63 5.60 -8.52
N MET A 77 -5.76 5.41 -9.51
CA MET A 77 -4.34 5.18 -9.24
C MET A 77 -3.68 6.32 -8.47
N GLU A 78 -3.94 7.56 -8.87
CA GLU A 78 -3.32 8.72 -8.23
C GLU A 78 -3.69 8.79 -6.75
N ASN A 79 -4.96 8.63 -6.44
CA ASN A 79 -5.43 8.63 -5.06
C ASN A 79 -4.88 7.45 -4.27
N PHE A 80 -4.84 6.28 -4.88
CA PHE A 80 -4.31 5.07 -4.27
C PHE A 80 -2.83 5.25 -3.88
N VAL A 81 -2.01 5.73 -4.81
CA VAL A 81 -0.60 6.00 -4.56
C VAL A 81 -0.42 7.08 -3.50
N SER A 82 -1.26 8.13 -3.56
CA SER A 82 -1.21 9.22 -2.58
C SER A 82 -1.37 8.72 -1.15
N ILE A 83 -2.29 7.78 -0.93
CA ILE A 83 -2.52 7.22 0.40
C ILE A 83 -1.33 6.37 0.83
N ILE A 84 -0.77 5.58 -0.07
CA ILE A 84 0.35 4.67 0.24
C ILE A 84 1.59 5.44 0.67
N VAL A 85 1.92 6.54 -0.02
CA VAL A 85 3.17 7.27 0.22
C VAL A 85 3.10 8.31 1.32
N ARG A 86 1.90 8.60 1.87
CA ARG A 86 1.79 9.58 2.95
C ARG A 86 2.80 9.31 4.05
N PRO A 87 3.41 10.34 4.61
CA PRO A 87 3.18 11.78 4.44
C PRO A 87 3.93 12.42 3.26
N VAL A 88 4.62 11.63 2.45
CA VAL A 88 5.32 12.16 1.28
C VAL A 88 4.28 12.59 0.24
N ARG A 89 4.57 13.69 -0.47
CA ARG A 89 3.68 14.23 -1.48
C ARG A 89 4.31 14.22 -2.85
N PHE A 90 3.48 14.12 -3.89
CA PHE A 90 3.91 14.25 -5.26
C PHE A 90 2.97 15.21 -6.01
N LYS A 91 3.39 15.66 -7.19
CA LYS A 91 2.62 16.64 -7.95
C LYS A 91 1.56 15.98 -8.82
N ALA A 92 1.92 14.92 -9.53
CA ALA A 92 1.04 14.25 -10.48
C ALA A 92 1.56 12.88 -10.81
N ILE A 93 0.67 12.05 -11.35
CA ILE A 93 1.01 10.75 -11.91
C ILE A 93 0.66 10.76 -13.39
N GLU A 94 1.58 10.26 -14.20
CA GLU A 94 1.38 10.10 -15.63
C GLU A 94 1.45 8.61 -15.96
N ILE A 95 0.46 8.13 -16.70
CA ILE A 95 0.40 6.73 -17.12
C ILE A 95 0.77 6.66 -18.58
N ARG A 96 1.82 5.89 -18.91
CA ARG A 96 2.27 5.67 -20.29
C ARG A 96 2.33 4.19 -20.55
N GLY A 97 1.25 3.64 -21.14
CA GLY A 97 1.18 2.19 -21.36
C GLY A 97 1.27 1.43 -20.06
N ASP A 98 2.30 0.60 -19.89
CA ASP A 98 2.53 -0.17 -18.69
C ASP A 98 3.46 0.54 -17.69
N ASP A 99 3.87 1.77 -18.00
CA ASP A 99 4.76 2.54 -17.15
C ASP A 99 4.01 3.64 -16.43
N VAL A 100 4.47 3.97 -15.22
CA VAL A 100 3.92 5.05 -14.42
C VAL A 100 5.05 6.01 -14.05
N ILE A 101 4.79 7.29 -14.24
CA ILE A 101 5.74 8.34 -13.90
C ILE A 101 5.13 9.18 -12.78
N ILE A 102 5.85 9.25 -11.66
CA ILE A 102 5.45 10.08 -10.53
C ILE A 102 6.26 11.36 -10.59
N ASN A 103 5.57 12.49 -10.78
CA ASN A 103 6.20 13.80 -10.80
C ASN A 103 6.19 14.40 -9.40
N ALA A 104 7.36 14.77 -8.90
CA ALA A 104 7.49 15.23 -7.52
C ALA A 104 8.51 16.37 -7.40
N ALA A 105 8.37 17.14 -6.33
CA ALA A 105 9.35 18.15 -5.99
C ALA A 105 10.68 17.48 -5.59
N SER A 106 11.78 18.22 -5.73
CA SER A 106 13.12 17.66 -5.49
C SER A 106 13.27 17.01 -4.13
N GLN A 107 12.73 17.62 -3.09
CA GLN A 107 12.83 17.07 -1.74
C GLN A 107 12.02 15.80 -1.55
N SER A 108 10.96 15.59 -2.35
CA SER A 108 10.14 14.38 -2.25
C SER A 108 10.70 13.24 -3.08
N LYS A 109 11.46 13.53 -4.12
CA LYS A 109 12.01 12.49 -5.02
C LYS A 109 12.83 11.46 -4.28
N ALA A 110 13.73 11.92 -3.40
CA ALA A 110 14.59 11.01 -2.65
C ALA A 110 13.78 10.04 -1.80
N ALA A 111 12.73 10.54 -1.14
CA ALA A 111 11.86 9.71 -0.32
C ALA A 111 11.08 8.70 -1.15
N LEU A 112 10.61 9.11 -2.33
CA LEU A 112 9.84 8.22 -3.22
C LEU A 112 10.70 7.15 -3.87
N ILE A 113 11.98 7.45 -4.12
CA ILE A 113 12.93 6.50 -4.68
C ILE A 113 13.39 5.53 -3.59
N GLY A 114 13.75 6.06 -2.45
CA GLY A 114 14.27 5.29 -1.32
C GLY A 114 15.72 4.87 -1.51
N ARG A 115 16.34 4.49 -0.42
CA ARG A 115 17.73 4.02 -0.43
C ARG A 115 17.82 2.73 -1.27
N GLY A 116 18.73 2.70 -2.24
CA GLY A 116 18.87 1.56 -3.12
C GLY A 116 17.63 1.30 -3.97
N ARG A 117 16.82 2.32 -4.20
CA ARG A 117 15.58 2.27 -4.99
C ARG A 117 14.52 1.35 -4.38
N ILE A 118 14.58 1.12 -3.07
CA ILE A 118 13.67 0.16 -2.42
C ILE A 118 12.21 0.62 -2.46
N ARG A 119 11.96 1.95 -2.33
CA ARG A 119 10.57 2.45 -2.37
C ARG A 119 9.96 2.30 -3.76
N ILE A 120 10.74 2.57 -4.81
CA ILE A 120 10.28 2.33 -6.18
C ILE A 120 9.97 0.86 -6.40
N SER A 121 10.83 -0.03 -5.91
CA SER A 121 10.63 -1.46 -6.05
C SER A 121 9.35 -1.94 -5.37
N GLU A 122 9.11 -1.46 -4.15
CA GLU A 122 7.87 -1.77 -3.43
C GLU A 122 6.64 -1.25 -4.17
N MET A 123 6.69 0.00 -4.63
CA MET A 123 5.58 0.62 -5.36
C MET A 123 5.31 -0.13 -6.67
N GLN A 124 6.37 -0.53 -7.36
CA GLN A 124 6.24 -1.27 -8.61
C GLN A 124 5.53 -2.61 -8.41
N ASN A 125 5.86 -3.32 -7.35
CA ASN A 125 5.18 -4.57 -7.01
C ASN A 125 3.69 -4.34 -6.72
N ILE A 126 3.38 -3.29 -5.96
CA ILE A 126 2.00 -2.95 -5.61
C ILE A 126 1.20 -2.59 -6.86
N LEU A 127 1.72 -1.70 -7.68
CA LEU A 127 1.02 -1.24 -8.88
C LEU A 127 0.94 -2.32 -9.95
N ASN A 128 1.91 -3.23 -9.98
CA ASN A 128 1.81 -4.39 -10.87
C ASN A 128 0.62 -5.26 -10.49
N GLN A 129 0.45 -5.50 -9.20
CA GLN A 129 -0.63 -6.36 -8.72
C GLN A 129 -2.02 -5.81 -9.03
N TYR A 130 -2.21 -4.50 -8.90
CA TYR A 130 -3.54 -3.88 -9.06
C TYR A 130 -3.81 -3.35 -10.46
N PHE A 131 -2.77 -2.97 -11.19
CA PHE A 131 -2.94 -2.28 -12.48
C PHE A 131 -2.11 -2.86 -13.61
N GLY A 132 -1.30 -3.88 -13.34
CA GLY A 132 -0.41 -4.44 -14.37
C GLY A 132 0.76 -3.53 -14.74
N VAL A 133 1.09 -2.57 -13.90
CA VAL A 133 2.21 -1.65 -14.14
C VAL A 133 3.52 -2.41 -14.11
N LYS A 134 4.37 -2.20 -15.11
CA LYS A 134 5.66 -2.88 -15.20
C LYS A 134 6.81 -2.05 -14.67
N LYS A 135 6.72 -0.73 -14.79
CA LYS A 135 7.82 0.15 -14.40
C LYS A 135 7.29 1.41 -13.74
N VAL A 136 7.94 1.84 -12.65
CA VAL A 136 7.64 3.09 -11.97
C VAL A 136 8.88 3.98 -12.05
N LEU A 137 8.68 5.21 -12.49
CA LEU A 137 9.72 6.23 -12.57
C LEU A 137 9.33 7.41 -11.69
N VAL A 138 10.32 8.06 -11.10
CA VAL A 138 10.12 9.29 -10.33
C VAL A 138 10.90 10.41 -11.03
N ARG A 139 10.21 11.50 -11.37
CA ARG A 139 10.81 12.65 -12.06
C ARG A 139 10.50 13.96 -11.37
#